data_fbc249bfb6082c2ca838027434330d76
#
_entry.id   fbc249bfb6082c2ca838027434330d76
#
_cell.length_a   1.000
_cell.length_b   1.000
_cell.length_c   1.000
_cell.angle_alpha   90.00
_cell.angle_beta   90.00
_cell.angle_gamma   90.00
#
_symmetry.space_group_name_H-M   'P 1'
#
loop_
_entity.id
_entity.type
_entity.pdbx_description
1 polymer ?
#
loop_
_entity_poly.entity_id
_entity_poly.type
_entity_poly.pdbx_seq_one_letter_code
_entity_poly.pdbx_strand_id
1 'polypeptide(L)'
;MAQEAEESQGQPPAETCAYRGELGSCEELRWLGSPDGYCLYHAPENGKDAETARRVWDEARQRGTDPKRCDCSGWHFPADPETSGFSDVTFEGVAEFDGATFKAGAWFHGATFKGGAWFFEATFEGDVRFDGATFKAGAGFHGATFEGYAGFLWATFEDEAWFGDATFKRHARFDGATFKGDPGFDGVTASRDVAFDLPTPFMPFRKPRPFARREYGEIPYRLAKQTAQDRGDYRRAGNYHFAEQCAINHGRLENAGWKFWRPAFWLAWLEFIFARSLFGYGEKPQRVLLAALVVILCFTGLYFGLEGIESGSPSLEPSSAERLGVWEYVLRVAGLGREPAIAESPPGRPPSLGECLHFSVVTFTTLGYGDFQPKPHCRFLADAEALIGAAMMALFVVSLARRYTR
;
A
#
# COMPACT_ATOMS: atom_id res chain seq x y z
N MET A 1 -16.85 82.19 30.80
CA MET A 1 -17.43 81.65 29.57
C MET A 1 -16.52 80.52 29.15
N ALA A 2 -16.90 79.34 29.57
CA ALA A 2 -16.26 78.11 29.16
C ALA A 2 -17.01 77.58 27.96
N GLN A 3 -16.34 77.41 26.84
CA GLN A 3 -16.84 76.64 25.69
C GLN A 3 -16.33 75.25 25.79
N GLU A 4 -17.27 74.38 26.02
CA GLU A 4 -17.06 72.93 25.99
C GLU A 4 -16.61 72.54 24.58
N ALA A 5 -15.46 71.90 24.51
CA ALA A 5 -15.07 71.18 23.31
C ALA A 5 -15.88 69.86 23.31
N GLU A 6 -16.89 69.78 22.43
CA GLU A 6 -17.47 68.52 22.07
C GLU A 6 -16.43 67.58 21.45
N GLU A 7 -16.04 66.59 22.20
CA GLU A 7 -15.37 65.41 21.70
C GLU A 7 -16.25 64.78 20.59
N SER A 8 -15.84 65.02 19.37
CA SER A 8 -16.29 64.21 18.22
C SER A 8 -15.97 62.75 18.52
N GLN A 9 -16.97 62.05 19.06
CA GLN A 9 -16.94 60.57 19.06
C GLN A 9 -16.80 60.12 17.62
N GLY A 10 -15.59 59.75 17.24
CA GLY A 10 -15.33 59.17 15.94
C GLY A 10 -16.28 58.01 15.68
N GLN A 11 -17.08 58.14 14.62
CA GLN A 11 -17.76 57.01 14.02
C GLN A 11 -16.72 55.89 13.90
N PRO A 12 -17.09 54.66 14.25
CA PRO A 12 -16.21 53.54 13.99
C PRO A 12 -15.86 53.52 12.50
N PRO A 13 -14.59 53.30 12.15
CA PRO A 13 -14.18 53.33 10.77
C PRO A 13 -15.10 52.41 9.95
N ALA A 14 -15.49 52.89 8.78
CA ALA A 14 -16.43 52.22 7.90
C ALA A 14 -16.03 50.73 7.80
N GLU A 15 -16.81 49.99 8.43
CA GLU A 15 -17.14 48.61 8.50
C GLU A 15 -16.24 47.68 7.65
N THR A 16 -15.00 47.48 8.06
CA THR A 16 -14.13 46.44 7.54
C THR A 16 -14.56 45.07 8.05
N CYS A 17 -14.28 44.05 7.30
CA CYS A 17 -14.59 42.67 7.64
C CYS A 17 -14.14 42.27 9.04
N ALA A 18 -15.01 41.57 9.78
CA ALA A 18 -14.72 41.07 11.11
C ALA A 18 -13.70 39.90 11.15
N TYR A 19 -13.36 39.34 10.00
CA TYR A 19 -12.42 38.20 9.92
C TYR A 19 -11.04 38.58 10.44
N ARG A 20 -10.49 37.68 11.29
CA ARG A 20 -9.15 37.75 11.86
C ARG A 20 -8.52 36.38 11.71
N GLY A 21 -7.70 36.19 10.68
CA GLY A 21 -6.94 34.97 10.48
C GLY A 21 -5.51 35.09 11.00
N GLU A 22 -4.76 34.01 10.93
CA GLU A 22 -3.36 33.98 11.32
C GLU A 22 -2.47 34.93 10.51
N LEU A 23 -2.86 35.22 9.28
CA LEU A 23 -2.16 36.10 8.33
C LEU A 23 -2.57 37.58 8.45
N GLY A 24 -3.49 37.92 9.36
CA GLY A 24 -3.91 39.29 9.63
C GLY A 24 -5.45 39.49 9.52
N SER A 25 -5.84 40.77 9.43
CA SER A 25 -7.24 41.17 9.27
C SER A 25 -7.57 41.40 7.80
N CYS A 26 -8.78 41.00 7.39
CA CYS A 26 -9.30 41.31 6.08
C CYS A 26 -9.62 42.81 5.97
N GLU A 27 -9.13 43.45 4.89
CA GLU A 27 -9.36 44.88 4.61
C GLU A 27 -10.59 45.13 3.76
N GLU A 28 -11.29 44.07 3.30
CA GLU A 28 -12.50 44.16 2.52
C GLU A 28 -13.66 44.80 3.29
N LEU A 29 -14.52 45.56 2.58
CA LEU A 29 -15.67 46.14 3.19
C LEU A 29 -16.69 45.08 3.66
N ARG A 30 -17.34 45.35 4.77
CA ARG A 30 -18.40 44.51 5.30
C ARG A 30 -19.51 44.34 4.27
N TRP A 31 -19.96 43.10 4.07
CA TRP A 31 -21.10 42.80 3.22
C TRP A 31 -22.42 43.06 3.97
N LEU A 32 -23.30 43.86 3.39
CA LEU A 32 -24.58 44.22 4.02
C LEU A 32 -25.51 43.02 4.32
N GLY A 33 -25.32 41.89 3.61
CA GLY A 33 -26.02 40.65 3.85
C GLY A 33 -25.47 39.82 5.03
N SER A 34 -24.38 40.25 5.66
CA SER A 34 -23.76 39.52 6.77
C SER A 34 -24.18 40.12 8.13
N PRO A 35 -24.98 39.44 8.96
CA PRO A 35 -25.35 39.92 10.28
C PRO A 35 -24.13 40.00 11.22
N ASP A 36 -23.12 39.18 10.98
CA ASP A 36 -21.94 39.02 11.83
C ASP A 36 -20.78 39.94 11.45
N GLY A 37 -20.98 40.84 10.50
CA GLY A 37 -19.97 41.82 10.12
C GLY A 37 -18.84 41.32 9.21
N TYR A 38 -19.02 40.22 8.52
CA TYR A 38 -18.06 39.69 7.56
C TYR A 38 -18.23 40.34 6.16
N CYS A 39 -17.16 40.35 5.37
CA CYS A 39 -17.24 40.70 3.94
C CYS A 39 -17.93 39.58 3.15
N LEU A 40 -18.15 39.83 1.85
CA LEU A 40 -18.78 38.85 0.97
C LEU A 40 -18.09 37.48 0.98
N TYR A 41 -16.76 37.46 1.09
CA TYR A 41 -15.95 36.25 1.00
C TYR A 41 -15.91 35.45 2.31
N HIS A 42 -15.85 36.14 3.46
CA HIS A 42 -15.79 35.54 4.80
C HIS A 42 -17.17 35.30 5.44
N ALA A 43 -18.25 35.83 4.85
CA ALA A 43 -19.58 35.55 5.37
C ALA A 43 -20.00 34.10 5.13
N PRO A 44 -20.65 33.44 6.11
CA PRO A 44 -21.26 32.12 5.88
C PRO A 44 -22.28 32.17 4.72
N GLU A 45 -22.57 31.00 4.15
CA GLU A 45 -23.39 30.88 2.92
C GLU A 45 -24.81 31.47 3.05
N ASN A 46 -25.34 31.58 4.28
CA ASN A 46 -26.69 32.03 4.54
C ASN A 46 -26.95 33.45 3.97
N GLY A 47 -27.65 33.50 2.84
CA GLY A 47 -28.01 34.76 2.19
C GLY A 47 -27.23 35.10 0.92
N LYS A 48 -26.31 34.28 0.45
CA LYS A 48 -25.63 34.42 -0.85
C LYS A 48 -26.55 33.86 -1.94
N ASP A 49 -27.00 34.71 -2.84
CA ASP A 49 -27.72 34.28 -4.06
C ASP A 49 -26.73 33.76 -5.13
N ALA A 50 -27.26 33.25 -6.24
CA ALA A 50 -26.46 32.67 -7.31
C ALA A 50 -25.48 33.68 -7.96
N GLU A 51 -25.83 34.97 -8.02
CA GLU A 51 -24.96 36.01 -8.55
C GLU A 51 -23.80 36.28 -7.60
N THR A 52 -24.11 36.39 -6.32
CA THR A 52 -23.10 36.54 -5.25
C THR A 52 -22.17 35.35 -5.18
N ALA A 53 -22.72 34.14 -5.29
CA ALA A 53 -21.93 32.91 -5.35
C ALA A 53 -20.94 32.95 -6.53
N ARG A 54 -21.41 33.28 -7.70
CA ARG A 54 -20.59 33.41 -8.92
C ARG A 54 -19.44 34.40 -8.73
N ARG A 55 -19.72 35.57 -8.12
CA ARG A 55 -18.70 36.58 -7.82
C ARG A 55 -17.59 36.08 -6.92
N VAL A 56 -17.90 35.26 -5.89
CA VAL A 56 -16.87 34.66 -5.02
C VAL A 56 -15.91 33.78 -5.82
N TRP A 57 -16.45 32.92 -6.68
CA TRP A 57 -15.66 32.03 -7.51
C TRP A 57 -14.84 32.75 -8.59
N ASP A 58 -15.43 33.78 -9.23
CA ASP A 58 -14.75 34.57 -10.26
C ASP A 58 -13.58 35.34 -9.68
N GLU A 59 -13.78 35.97 -8.51
CA GLU A 59 -12.70 36.66 -7.80
C GLU A 59 -11.58 35.73 -7.41
N ALA A 60 -11.88 34.54 -6.87
CA ALA A 60 -10.86 33.58 -6.52
C ALA A 60 -10.08 33.09 -7.74
N ARG A 61 -10.75 32.85 -8.87
CA ARG A 61 -10.07 32.53 -10.15
C ARG A 61 -9.17 33.65 -10.64
N GLN A 62 -9.64 34.89 -10.55
CA GLN A 62 -8.86 36.05 -10.94
C GLN A 62 -7.61 36.21 -10.06
N ARG A 63 -7.75 36.04 -8.75
CA ARG A 63 -6.61 36.01 -7.80
C ARG A 63 -5.64 34.86 -8.10
N GLY A 64 -6.13 33.71 -8.52
CA GLY A 64 -5.29 32.57 -8.90
C GLY A 64 -4.33 32.86 -10.03
N THR A 65 -4.63 33.80 -10.90
CA THR A 65 -3.74 34.23 -11.98
C THR A 65 -2.72 35.31 -11.57
N ASP A 66 -2.83 35.84 -10.34
CA ASP A 66 -1.85 36.80 -9.82
C ASP A 66 -0.52 36.12 -9.54
N PRO A 67 0.62 36.58 -10.12
CA PRO A 67 1.92 35.96 -9.90
C PRO A 67 2.45 36.13 -8.48
N LYS A 68 1.86 36.98 -7.67
CA LYS A 68 2.33 37.22 -6.29
C LYS A 68 1.66 36.25 -5.32
N ARG A 69 0.35 36.26 -5.24
CA ARG A 69 -0.40 35.52 -4.22
C ARG A 69 -1.88 35.44 -4.51
N CYS A 70 -2.45 34.28 -4.36
CA CYS A 70 -3.92 34.07 -4.31
C CYS A 70 -4.31 33.82 -2.85
N ASP A 71 -4.74 34.84 -2.13
CA ASP A 71 -5.19 34.70 -0.74
C ASP A 71 -6.71 34.61 -0.68
N CYS A 72 -7.18 33.41 -0.36
CA CYS A 72 -8.58 33.05 -0.12
C CYS A 72 -8.77 32.43 1.26
N SER A 73 -7.89 32.78 2.22
CA SER A 73 -7.92 32.24 3.58
C SER A 73 -9.22 32.59 4.29
N GLY A 74 -9.85 31.57 4.90
CA GLY A 74 -11.13 31.72 5.60
C GLY A 74 -12.32 32.04 4.71
N TRP A 75 -12.19 31.95 3.39
CA TRP A 75 -13.31 32.18 2.48
C TRP A 75 -14.34 31.06 2.56
N HIS A 76 -15.62 31.46 2.44
CA HIS A 76 -16.73 30.53 2.31
C HIS A 76 -17.16 30.46 0.83
N PHE A 77 -16.76 29.37 0.17
CA PHE A 77 -17.15 29.08 -1.20
C PHE A 77 -18.52 28.45 -1.24
N PRO A 78 -19.55 29.16 -1.75
CA PRO A 78 -20.90 28.64 -1.84
C PRO A 78 -21.00 27.55 -2.91
N ALA A 79 -22.14 26.85 -2.93
CA ALA A 79 -22.46 25.93 -4.01
C ALA A 79 -22.49 26.68 -5.34
N ASP A 80 -21.68 26.24 -6.29
CA ASP A 80 -21.67 26.81 -7.63
C ASP A 80 -22.31 25.82 -8.61
N PRO A 81 -23.53 26.11 -9.10
CA PRO A 81 -24.24 25.19 -9.97
C PRO A 81 -23.72 25.14 -11.42
N GLU A 82 -22.90 26.10 -11.84
CA GLU A 82 -22.59 26.28 -13.26
C GLU A 82 -21.09 26.17 -13.59
N THR A 83 -20.19 26.17 -12.62
CA THR A 83 -18.77 26.30 -12.90
C THR A 83 -17.95 25.09 -12.50
N SER A 84 -16.90 24.86 -13.28
CA SER A 84 -15.92 23.83 -13.04
C SER A 84 -14.94 24.15 -11.87
N GLY A 85 -15.27 25.10 -11.01
CA GLY A 85 -14.40 25.53 -9.92
C GLY A 85 -13.07 26.07 -10.45
N PHE A 86 -11.98 25.43 -10.06
CA PHE A 86 -10.62 25.75 -10.47
C PHE A 86 -10.02 24.74 -11.45
N SER A 87 -10.86 24.02 -12.21
CA SER A 87 -10.38 23.05 -13.19
C SER A 87 -9.47 23.71 -14.23
N ASP A 88 -8.31 23.09 -14.49
CA ASP A 88 -7.28 23.54 -15.43
C ASP A 88 -6.71 24.95 -15.15
N VAL A 89 -7.00 25.53 -13.97
CA VAL A 89 -6.44 26.83 -13.55
C VAL A 89 -4.99 26.69 -13.20
N THR A 90 -4.17 27.65 -13.65
CA THR A 90 -2.77 27.77 -13.21
C THR A 90 -2.67 28.86 -12.16
N PHE A 91 -2.33 28.45 -10.92
CA PHE A 91 -1.98 29.38 -9.85
C PHE A 91 -0.52 29.76 -9.99
N GLU A 92 -0.29 31.01 -10.38
CA GLU A 92 1.06 31.52 -10.68
C GLU A 92 1.88 31.76 -9.42
N GLY A 93 1.25 32.28 -8.36
CA GLY A 93 1.86 32.56 -7.06
C GLY A 93 1.54 31.51 -6.01
N VAL A 94 1.67 31.90 -4.74
CA VAL A 94 1.23 31.09 -3.61
C VAL A 94 -0.30 31.10 -3.55
N ALA A 95 -0.91 29.92 -3.47
CA ALA A 95 -2.37 29.77 -3.35
C ALA A 95 -2.72 29.42 -1.90
N GLU A 96 -3.40 30.31 -1.21
CA GLU A 96 -3.77 30.18 0.19
C GLU A 96 -5.28 30.02 0.34
N PHE A 97 -5.68 28.86 0.88
CA PHE A 97 -7.05 28.48 1.21
C PHE A 97 -7.17 28.02 2.66
N ASP A 98 -6.29 28.54 3.53
CA ASP A 98 -6.24 28.15 4.93
C ASP A 98 -7.55 28.50 5.64
N GLY A 99 -8.17 27.54 6.34
CA GLY A 99 -9.46 27.69 6.98
C GLY A 99 -10.62 27.94 6.02
N ALA A 100 -10.42 27.84 4.70
CA ALA A 100 -11.51 28.05 3.73
C ALA A 100 -12.56 26.91 3.82
N THR A 101 -13.83 27.26 3.60
CA THR A 101 -14.94 26.31 3.59
C THR A 101 -15.56 26.20 2.20
N PHE A 102 -15.56 24.99 1.64
CA PHE A 102 -16.18 24.67 0.36
C PHE A 102 -17.47 23.90 0.60
N LYS A 103 -18.62 24.58 0.43
CA LYS A 103 -19.95 24.03 0.73
C LYS A 103 -20.42 22.94 -0.25
N ALA A 104 -19.96 23.00 -1.48
CA ALA A 104 -20.30 22.00 -2.50
C ALA A 104 -19.02 21.41 -3.10
N GLY A 105 -19.12 20.78 -4.28
CA GLY A 105 -17.97 20.24 -4.97
C GLY A 105 -16.91 21.30 -5.27
N ALA A 106 -15.66 21.01 -4.94
CA ALA A 106 -14.51 21.85 -5.25
C ALA A 106 -13.63 21.13 -6.31
N TRP A 107 -13.60 21.70 -7.51
CA TRP A 107 -12.95 21.06 -8.65
C TRP A 107 -11.62 21.72 -8.94
N PHE A 108 -10.52 21.03 -8.68
CA PHE A 108 -9.13 21.40 -9.03
C PHE A 108 -8.55 20.43 -10.06
N HIS A 109 -9.43 19.82 -10.88
CA HIS A 109 -9.01 18.87 -11.88
C HIS A 109 -8.04 19.52 -12.87
N GLY A 110 -6.85 18.89 -13.09
CA GLY A 110 -5.83 19.43 -13.98
C GLY A 110 -5.17 20.74 -13.53
N ALA A 111 -5.54 21.29 -12.37
CA ALA A 111 -4.98 22.55 -11.89
C ALA A 111 -3.46 22.45 -11.69
N THR A 112 -2.76 23.57 -11.92
CA THR A 112 -1.31 23.67 -11.71
C THR A 112 -0.99 24.73 -10.68
N PHE A 113 -0.40 24.33 -9.55
CA PHE A 113 0.11 25.22 -8.51
C PHE A 113 1.60 25.39 -8.70
N LYS A 114 2.02 26.59 -9.16
CA LYS A 114 3.46 26.89 -9.36
C LYS A 114 4.15 27.27 -8.06
N GLY A 115 3.46 28.04 -7.20
CA GLY A 115 3.86 28.33 -5.82
C GLY A 115 3.33 27.31 -4.82
N GLY A 116 3.51 27.58 -3.53
CA GLY A 116 2.92 26.77 -2.46
C GLY A 116 1.40 26.75 -2.56
N ALA A 117 0.78 25.62 -2.20
CA ALA A 117 -0.67 25.45 -2.16
C ALA A 117 -1.08 25.06 -0.75
N TRP A 118 -1.70 25.99 -0.03
CA TRP A 118 -2.02 25.84 1.39
C TRP A 118 -3.51 25.69 1.60
N PHE A 119 -3.94 24.59 2.20
CA PHE A 119 -5.30 24.24 2.58
C PHE A 119 -5.33 23.81 4.04
N PHE A 120 -4.52 24.45 4.90
CA PHE A 120 -4.48 24.12 6.33
C PHE A 120 -5.86 24.38 6.95
N GLU A 121 -6.36 23.38 7.71
CA GLU A 121 -7.67 23.45 8.38
C GLU A 121 -8.87 23.75 7.44
N ALA A 122 -8.68 23.66 6.13
CA ALA A 122 -9.76 23.86 5.16
C ALA A 122 -10.83 22.76 5.30
N THR A 123 -12.10 23.12 5.09
CA THR A 123 -13.24 22.21 5.15
C THR A 123 -13.88 22.06 3.79
N PHE A 124 -13.91 20.82 3.29
CA PHE A 124 -14.59 20.44 2.05
C PHE A 124 -15.86 19.67 2.41
N GLU A 125 -17.01 20.34 2.45
CA GLU A 125 -18.30 19.69 2.79
C GLU A 125 -18.81 18.81 1.64
N GLY A 126 -18.54 19.21 0.38
CA GLY A 126 -18.83 18.43 -0.81
C GLY A 126 -17.64 17.59 -1.28
N ASP A 127 -17.81 16.99 -2.45
CA ASP A 127 -16.72 16.24 -3.10
C ASP A 127 -15.61 17.21 -3.57
N VAL A 128 -14.35 16.84 -3.36
CA VAL A 128 -13.21 17.60 -3.87
C VAL A 128 -12.36 16.75 -4.82
N ARG A 129 -11.90 17.34 -5.92
CA ARG A 129 -11.10 16.65 -6.92
C ARG A 129 -9.87 17.44 -7.31
N PHE A 130 -8.72 16.89 -6.93
CA PHE A 130 -7.38 17.28 -7.39
C PHE A 130 -6.86 16.30 -8.45
N ASP A 131 -7.76 15.63 -9.18
CA ASP A 131 -7.42 14.61 -10.16
C ASP A 131 -6.55 15.23 -11.28
N GLY A 132 -5.35 14.69 -11.51
CA GLY A 132 -4.40 15.23 -12.48
C GLY A 132 -3.76 16.56 -12.11
N ALA A 133 -4.04 17.11 -10.94
CA ALA A 133 -3.42 18.37 -10.50
C ALA A 133 -1.91 18.23 -10.31
N THR A 134 -1.17 19.33 -10.53
CA THR A 134 0.28 19.39 -10.37
C THR A 134 0.66 20.43 -9.34
N PHE A 135 1.28 20.01 -8.25
CA PHE A 135 1.83 20.84 -7.20
C PHE A 135 3.35 20.92 -7.39
N LYS A 136 3.86 22.07 -7.85
CA LYS A 136 5.29 22.23 -8.15
C LYS A 136 6.12 22.62 -6.93
N ALA A 137 5.48 23.20 -5.91
CA ALA A 137 6.06 23.51 -4.62
C ALA A 137 5.30 22.76 -3.52
N GLY A 138 5.54 23.07 -2.25
CA GLY A 138 4.88 22.43 -1.12
C GLY A 138 3.35 22.50 -1.20
N ALA A 139 2.67 21.41 -0.80
CA ALA A 139 1.22 21.32 -0.74
C ALA A 139 0.77 20.94 0.68
N GLY A 140 0.04 21.83 1.36
CA GLY A 140 -0.37 21.65 2.75
C GLY A 140 -1.87 21.35 2.88
N PHE A 141 -2.20 20.22 3.54
CA PHE A 141 -3.56 19.81 3.88
C PHE A 141 -3.64 19.43 5.36
N HIS A 142 -2.71 19.95 6.19
CA HIS A 142 -2.69 19.65 7.62
C HIS A 142 -4.00 20.12 8.28
N GLY A 143 -4.62 19.23 9.07
CA GLY A 143 -5.89 19.51 9.74
C GLY A 143 -7.10 19.66 8.82
N ALA A 144 -6.94 19.54 7.49
CA ALA A 144 -8.05 19.67 6.54
C ALA A 144 -9.11 18.59 6.75
N THR A 145 -10.38 18.97 6.61
CA THR A 145 -11.53 18.07 6.75
C THR A 145 -12.21 17.84 5.40
N PHE A 146 -12.25 16.59 4.96
CA PHE A 146 -12.90 16.13 3.75
C PHE A 146 -14.17 15.37 4.12
N GLU A 147 -15.34 16.05 4.05
CA GLU A 147 -16.62 15.42 4.36
C GLU A 147 -17.18 14.62 3.17
N GLY A 148 -16.90 15.07 1.94
CA GLY A 148 -17.20 14.40 0.70
C GLY A 148 -16.09 13.44 0.24
N TYR A 149 -16.18 13.02 -1.03
CA TYR A 149 -15.13 12.27 -1.72
C TYR A 149 -13.89 13.15 -1.94
N ALA A 150 -12.70 12.64 -1.65
CA ALA A 150 -11.44 13.32 -1.89
C ALA A 150 -10.64 12.59 -3.00
N GLY A 151 -10.59 13.18 -4.19
CA GLY A 151 -9.90 12.63 -5.35
C GLY A 151 -8.54 13.28 -5.57
N PHE A 152 -7.48 12.45 -5.61
CA PHE A 152 -6.11 12.84 -5.98
C PHE A 152 -5.57 11.87 -7.06
N LEU A 153 -6.47 11.38 -7.94
CA LEU A 153 -6.09 10.44 -8.99
C LEU A 153 -5.10 11.11 -9.94
N TRP A 154 -3.94 10.46 -10.16
CA TRP A 154 -2.89 10.97 -11.06
C TRP A 154 -2.31 12.34 -10.67
N ALA A 155 -2.58 12.84 -9.47
CA ALA A 155 -1.99 14.08 -8.97
C ALA A 155 -0.47 13.94 -8.85
N THR A 156 0.25 15.03 -9.10
CA THR A 156 1.73 15.07 -9.00
C THR A 156 2.13 16.10 -7.97
N PHE A 157 2.80 15.63 -6.90
CA PHE A 157 3.43 16.46 -5.88
C PHE A 157 4.94 16.46 -6.15
N GLU A 158 5.45 17.59 -6.64
CA GLU A 158 6.87 17.71 -6.98
C GLU A 158 7.75 17.97 -5.76
N ASP A 159 7.17 18.54 -4.71
CA ASP A 159 7.80 18.81 -3.42
C ASP A 159 7.03 18.14 -2.30
N GLU A 160 7.19 18.58 -1.06
CA GLU A 160 6.54 18.01 0.13
C GLU A 160 5.02 18.15 0.10
N ALA A 161 4.31 17.14 0.58
CA ALA A 161 2.85 17.14 0.68
C ALA A 161 2.43 16.76 2.10
N TRP A 162 1.83 17.69 2.85
CA TRP A 162 1.49 17.52 4.26
C TRP A 162 0.00 17.27 4.44
N PHE A 163 -0.35 16.01 4.78
CA PHE A 163 -1.71 15.61 5.14
C PHE A 163 -1.85 15.34 6.65
N GLY A 164 -0.88 15.77 7.47
CA GLY A 164 -0.92 15.53 8.90
C GLY A 164 -2.25 15.95 9.53
N ASP A 165 -2.79 15.14 10.42
CA ASP A 165 -4.08 15.35 11.12
C ASP A 165 -5.30 15.59 10.22
N ALA A 166 -5.18 15.37 8.91
CA ALA A 166 -6.30 15.48 7.99
C ALA A 166 -7.38 14.42 8.29
N THR A 167 -8.64 14.79 8.11
CA THR A 167 -9.79 13.92 8.36
C THR A 167 -10.53 13.62 7.07
N PHE A 168 -10.58 12.33 6.66
CA PHE A 168 -11.36 11.86 5.53
C PHE A 168 -12.63 11.15 6.01
N LYS A 169 -13.80 11.83 5.93
CA LYS A 169 -15.08 11.23 6.33
C LYS A 169 -15.65 10.28 5.29
N ARG A 170 -15.26 10.41 4.03
CA ARG A 170 -15.58 9.50 2.92
C ARG A 170 -14.33 8.93 2.27
N HIS A 171 -14.48 8.39 1.05
CA HIS A 171 -13.37 7.77 0.33
C HIS A 171 -12.33 8.80 -0.10
N ALA A 172 -11.06 8.50 0.10
CA ALA A 172 -9.93 9.24 -0.45
C ALA A 172 -9.15 8.36 -1.43
N ARG A 173 -8.85 8.85 -2.63
CA ARG A 173 -8.18 8.09 -3.67
C ARG A 173 -6.92 8.77 -4.16
N PHE A 174 -5.81 8.07 -4.02
CA PHE A 174 -4.48 8.50 -4.46
C PHE A 174 -3.92 7.57 -5.55
N ASP A 175 -4.78 6.81 -6.26
CA ASP A 175 -4.34 5.89 -7.31
C ASP A 175 -3.68 6.69 -8.44
N GLY A 176 -2.50 6.28 -8.88
CA GLY A 176 -1.71 7.00 -9.87
C GLY A 176 -1.02 8.26 -9.38
N ALA A 177 -1.29 8.73 -8.16
CA ALA A 177 -0.62 9.91 -7.60
C ALA A 177 0.90 9.69 -7.48
N THR A 178 1.66 10.75 -7.71
CA THR A 178 3.13 10.70 -7.63
C THR A 178 3.63 11.71 -6.61
N PHE A 179 4.33 11.24 -5.60
CA PHE A 179 5.00 12.07 -4.59
C PHE A 179 6.51 12.03 -4.85
N LYS A 180 7.11 13.18 -5.21
CA LYS A 180 8.56 13.32 -5.37
C LYS A 180 9.21 13.77 -4.06
N GLY A 181 8.49 14.58 -3.26
CA GLY A 181 8.84 15.00 -1.90
C GLY A 181 8.27 14.03 -0.85
N ASP A 182 8.32 14.46 0.41
CA ASP A 182 7.79 13.72 1.55
C ASP A 182 6.27 13.81 1.65
N PRO A 183 5.52 12.70 1.62
CA PRO A 183 4.11 12.70 1.94
C PRO A 183 3.91 12.48 3.44
N GLY A 184 3.64 13.54 4.20
CA GLY A 184 3.28 13.46 5.59
C GLY A 184 1.83 13.02 5.77
N PHE A 185 1.59 11.83 6.36
CA PHE A 185 0.25 11.31 6.69
C PHE A 185 0.09 11.01 8.19
N ASP A 186 0.91 11.64 9.03
CA ASP A 186 0.84 11.44 10.47
C ASP A 186 -0.46 11.98 11.04
N GLY A 187 -1.08 11.25 11.97
CA GLY A 187 -2.33 11.66 12.59
C GLY A 187 -3.58 11.63 11.71
N VAL A 188 -3.47 11.22 10.45
CA VAL A 188 -4.62 11.15 9.53
C VAL A 188 -5.69 10.23 10.06
N THR A 189 -6.94 10.70 10.07
CA THR A 189 -8.12 9.90 10.40
C THR A 189 -8.97 9.65 9.17
N ALA A 190 -9.48 8.42 9.01
CA ALA A 190 -10.30 8.06 7.87
C ALA A 190 -11.45 7.15 8.29
N SER A 191 -12.69 7.57 7.99
CA SER A 191 -13.89 6.78 8.27
C SER A 191 -14.25 5.81 7.13
N ARG A 192 -13.62 5.96 5.96
CA ARG A 192 -13.82 5.13 4.77
C ARG A 192 -12.47 4.77 4.15
N ASP A 193 -12.48 4.08 3.00
CA ASP A 193 -11.25 3.63 2.36
C ASP A 193 -10.36 4.79 1.91
N VAL A 194 -9.10 4.71 2.27
CA VAL A 194 -8.03 5.45 1.62
C VAL A 194 -7.31 4.49 0.68
N ALA A 195 -7.29 4.80 -0.61
CA ALA A 195 -6.75 3.91 -1.64
C ALA A 195 -5.49 4.48 -2.27
N PHE A 196 -4.49 3.62 -2.40
CA PHE A 196 -3.23 3.88 -3.10
C PHE A 196 -2.94 2.76 -4.09
N ASP A 197 -2.14 3.05 -5.13
CA ASP A 197 -1.66 2.03 -6.04
C ASP A 197 -0.87 0.94 -5.31
N LEU A 198 -1.12 -0.30 -5.70
CA LEU A 198 -0.37 -1.43 -5.21
C LEU A 198 0.88 -1.66 -6.08
N PRO A 199 2.03 -2.01 -5.47
CA PRO A 199 3.22 -2.34 -6.23
C PRO A 199 2.96 -3.56 -7.10
N THR A 200 3.37 -3.47 -8.39
CA THR A 200 3.24 -4.60 -9.32
C THR A 200 4.06 -5.79 -8.84
N PRO A 201 3.50 -7.02 -8.84
CA PRO A 201 4.13 -8.17 -8.22
C PRO A 201 5.40 -8.68 -8.93
N PHE A 202 5.62 -8.28 -10.20
CA PHE A 202 6.64 -8.87 -11.06
C PHE A 202 7.93 -8.05 -11.29
N MET A 203 8.06 -6.85 -10.70
CA MET A 203 9.28 -6.06 -10.87
C MET A 203 10.04 -5.91 -9.56
N PRO A 204 11.01 -6.79 -9.26
CA PRO A 204 11.73 -6.80 -8.00
C PRO A 204 12.57 -5.54 -7.73
N PHE A 205 12.93 -4.79 -8.79
CA PHE A 205 13.83 -3.63 -8.69
C PHE A 205 13.15 -2.29 -8.93
N ARG A 206 11.83 -2.26 -9.17
CA ARG A 206 11.11 -1.01 -9.35
C ARG A 206 10.61 -0.49 -8.01
N LYS A 207 10.88 0.77 -7.70
CA LYS A 207 10.36 1.44 -6.50
C LYS A 207 8.84 1.31 -6.47
N PRO A 208 8.23 0.99 -5.32
CA PRO A 208 6.78 1.06 -5.22
C PRO A 208 6.36 2.50 -5.56
N ARG A 209 5.52 2.65 -6.59
CA ARG A 209 4.82 3.90 -6.83
C ARG A 209 3.62 3.96 -5.87
N PRO A 210 3.18 5.11 -5.45
CA PRO A 210 3.50 6.46 -5.91
C PRO A 210 4.70 7.14 -5.23
N PHE A 211 5.26 6.56 -4.17
CA PHE A 211 6.21 7.22 -3.29
C PHE A 211 7.65 7.08 -3.80
N ALA A 212 8.31 8.21 -4.01
CA ALA A 212 9.67 8.27 -4.54
C ALA A 212 10.73 8.12 -3.44
N ARG A 213 10.46 8.64 -2.23
CA ARG A 213 11.33 8.52 -1.06
C ARG A 213 10.83 7.44 -0.09
N ARG A 214 11.75 6.88 0.70
CA ARG A 214 11.54 5.67 1.44
C ARG A 214 11.09 5.80 2.85
N GLU A 215 11.56 6.82 3.49
CA GLU A 215 11.29 7.07 4.90
C GLU A 215 9.77 7.17 5.17
N TYR A 216 9.03 7.55 4.11
CA TYR A 216 7.58 7.78 4.19
C TYR A 216 6.73 6.83 3.33
N GLY A 217 7.36 5.98 2.53
CA GLY A 217 6.65 5.08 1.60
C GLY A 217 5.81 3.98 2.28
N GLU A 218 6.03 3.69 3.55
CA GLU A 218 5.28 2.69 4.32
C GLU A 218 4.02 3.26 4.98
N ILE A 219 4.04 4.55 5.40
CA ILE A 219 2.95 5.17 6.19
C ILE A 219 1.61 5.16 5.45
N PRO A 220 1.53 5.59 4.17
CA PRO A 220 0.29 5.53 3.40
C PRO A 220 -0.28 4.11 3.26
N TYR A 221 0.58 3.12 3.04
CA TYR A 221 0.13 1.72 2.97
C TYR A 221 -0.34 1.18 4.32
N ARG A 222 0.26 1.66 5.43
CA ARG A 222 -0.19 1.34 6.79
C ARG A 222 -1.58 1.92 7.06
N LEU A 223 -1.82 3.17 6.69
CA LEU A 223 -3.13 3.82 6.79
C LEU A 223 -4.18 3.08 5.96
N ALA A 224 -3.91 2.81 4.68
CA ALA A 224 -4.82 2.07 3.81
C ALA A 224 -5.10 0.65 4.32
N LYS A 225 -4.11 -0.01 4.91
CA LYS A 225 -4.28 -1.32 5.57
C LYS A 225 -5.22 -1.23 6.75
N GLN A 226 -5.02 -0.26 7.64
CA GLN A 226 -5.88 -0.06 8.83
C GLN A 226 -7.32 0.19 8.41
N THR A 227 -7.57 1.15 7.50
CA THR A 227 -8.92 1.45 7.02
C THR A 227 -9.61 0.25 6.35
N ALA A 228 -8.87 -0.59 5.66
CA ALA A 228 -9.40 -1.83 5.08
C ALA A 228 -9.71 -2.89 6.16
N GLN A 229 -8.89 -3.01 7.22
CA GLN A 229 -9.13 -3.91 8.35
C GLN A 229 -10.37 -3.50 9.15
N ASP A 230 -10.52 -2.23 9.48
CA ASP A 230 -11.66 -1.70 10.23
C ASP A 230 -13.00 -1.96 9.52
N ARG A 231 -12.95 -2.13 8.21
CA ARG A 231 -14.12 -2.45 7.38
C ARG A 231 -14.31 -3.93 7.09
N GLY A 232 -13.42 -4.78 7.58
CA GLY A 232 -13.47 -6.22 7.31
C GLY A 232 -13.06 -6.62 5.89
N ASP A 233 -12.48 -5.70 5.08
CA ASP A 233 -11.92 -6.06 3.76
C ASP A 233 -10.50 -6.60 3.91
N TYR A 234 -10.41 -7.79 4.48
CA TYR A 234 -9.13 -8.45 4.74
C TYR A 234 -8.32 -8.74 3.48
N ARG A 235 -8.98 -8.85 2.32
CA ARG A 235 -8.27 -9.04 1.04
C ARG A 235 -7.49 -7.80 0.64
N ARG A 236 -8.09 -6.60 0.76
CA ARG A 236 -7.39 -5.34 0.50
C ARG A 236 -6.34 -5.08 1.57
N ALA A 237 -6.66 -5.30 2.83
CA ALA A 237 -5.72 -5.17 3.93
C ALA A 237 -4.46 -6.02 3.72
N GLY A 238 -4.60 -7.28 3.26
CA GLY A 238 -3.48 -8.13 2.90
C GLY A 238 -2.64 -7.59 1.74
N ASN A 239 -3.27 -7.01 0.73
CA ASN A 239 -2.55 -6.38 -0.38
C ASN A 239 -1.76 -5.14 0.08
N TYR A 240 -2.34 -4.30 0.94
CA TYR A 240 -1.65 -3.13 1.50
C TYR A 240 -0.55 -3.53 2.49
N HIS A 241 -0.75 -4.61 3.27
CA HIS A 241 0.32 -5.16 4.09
C HIS A 241 1.51 -5.62 3.24
N PHE A 242 1.24 -6.30 2.12
CA PHE A 242 2.30 -6.66 1.17
C PHE A 242 3.03 -5.43 0.63
N ALA A 243 2.30 -4.36 0.30
CA ALA A 243 2.86 -3.10 -0.19
C ALA A 243 3.73 -2.40 0.87
N GLU A 244 3.24 -2.33 2.11
CA GLU A 244 3.96 -1.80 3.28
C GLU A 244 5.29 -2.54 3.48
N GLN A 245 5.28 -3.87 3.51
CA GLN A 245 6.50 -4.68 3.67
C GLN A 245 7.48 -4.51 2.50
N CYS A 246 6.97 -4.35 1.27
CA CYS A 246 7.81 -4.02 0.13
C CYS A 246 8.50 -2.66 0.28
N ALA A 247 7.80 -1.65 0.82
CA ALA A 247 8.36 -0.32 1.07
C ALA A 247 9.45 -0.37 2.15
N ILE A 248 9.18 -1.04 3.28
CA ILE A 248 10.14 -1.23 4.38
C ILE A 248 11.41 -1.93 3.88
N ASN A 249 11.27 -3.06 3.19
CA ASN A 249 12.44 -3.81 2.72
C ASN A 249 13.25 -3.09 1.65
N HIS A 250 12.57 -2.35 0.81
CA HIS A 250 13.26 -1.50 -0.12
C HIS A 250 14.09 -0.46 0.65
N GLY A 251 13.58 0.11 1.78
CA GLY A 251 14.29 0.97 2.72
C GLY A 251 15.57 0.34 3.26
N ARG A 252 15.47 -0.89 3.74
CA ARG A 252 16.60 -1.64 4.29
C ARG A 252 17.70 -1.91 3.26
N LEU A 253 17.32 -2.28 2.04
CA LEU A 253 18.27 -2.55 0.95
C LEU A 253 19.10 -1.33 0.54
N GLU A 254 18.50 -0.13 0.46
CA GLU A 254 19.27 1.07 0.12
C GLU A 254 20.14 1.54 1.31
N ASN A 255 19.63 1.47 2.57
CA ASN A 255 20.41 1.79 3.75
C ASN A 255 21.61 0.84 3.91
N ALA A 256 21.46 -0.43 3.50
CA ALA A 256 22.58 -1.36 3.43
C ALA A 256 23.62 -0.93 2.37
N GLY A 257 23.21 -0.11 1.39
CA GLY A 257 24.01 0.30 0.25
C GLY A 257 24.41 -0.92 -0.60
N TRP A 258 24.99 -0.70 -1.79
CA TRP A 258 25.54 -1.77 -2.64
C TRP A 258 26.84 -2.38 -2.08
N LYS A 259 26.99 -2.39 -0.74
CA LYS A 259 28.16 -2.91 -0.04
C LYS A 259 27.99 -4.43 0.15
N PHE A 260 28.18 -5.18 -0.94
CA PHE A 260 28.02 -6.65 -0.99
C PHE A 260 28.94 -7.42 -0.01
N TRP A 261 29.96 -6.78 0.55
CA TRP A 261 30.81 -7.36 1.61
C TRP A 261 30.21 -7.28 3.02
N ARG A 262 29.07 -6.56 3.21
CA ARG A 262 28.40 -6.48 4.51
C ARG A 262 27.38 -7.60 4.66
N PRO A 263 27.39 -8.36 5.77
CA PRO A 263 26.39 -9.41 6.01
C PRO A 263 24.95 -8.86 6.02
N ALA A 264 24.76 -7.60 6.43
CA ALA A 264 23.47 -6.94 6.40
C ALA A 264 22.88 -6.79 4.97
N PHE A 265 23.73 -6.64 3.94
CA PHE A 265 23.29 -6.64 2.55
C PHE A 265 22.70 -8.01 2.16
N TRP A 266 23.39 -9.09 2.48
CA TRP A 266 22.94 -10.44 2.14
C TRP A 266 21.68 -10.84 2.90
N LEU A 267 21.58 -10.45 4.19
CA LEU A 267 20.36 -10.67 4.98
C LEU A 267 19.15 -9.92 4.36
N ALA A 268 19.32 -8.65 4.03
CA ALA A 268 18.27 -7.88 3.39
C ALA A 268 17.92 -8.40 1.99
N TRP A 269 18.91 -8.88 1.24
CA TRP A 269 18.73 -9.47 -0.08
C TRP A 269 18.03 -10.83 -0.02
N LEU A 270 18.40 -11.70 0.93
CA LEU A 270 17.72 -12.96 1.20
C LEU A 270 16.26 -12.71 1.65
N GLU A 271 16.03 -11.79 2.59
CA GLU A 271 14.69 -11.41 3.01
C GLU A 271 13.87 -10.90 1.81
N PHE A 272 14.47 -10.08 0.96
CA PHE A 272 13.83 -9.57 -0.25
C PHE A 272 13.43 -10.70 -1.21
N ILE A 273 14.32 -11.64 -1.51
CA ILE A 273 14.00 -12.76 -2.42
C ILE A 273 13.02 -13.73 -1.78
N PHE A 274 13.30 -14.21 -0.57
CA PHE A 274 12.46 -15.22 0.07
C PHE A 274 11.12 -14.66 0.52
N ALA A 275 11.11 -13.58 1.31
CA ALA A 275 9.87 -13.05 1.86
C ALA A 275 8.96 -12.45 0.78
N ARG A 276 9.53 -11.71 -0.18
CA ARG A 276 8.75 -11.05 -1.24
C ARG A 276 8.36 -12.00 -2.36
N SER A 277 9.33 -12.73 -2.94
CA SER A 277 9.13 -13.48 -4.18
C SER A 277 8.47 -14.83 -3.92
N LEU A 278 8.97 -15.57 -2.94
CA LEU A 278 8.48 -16.92 -2.62
C LEU A 278 7.21 -16.88 -1.76
N PHE A 279 7.15 -16.03 -0.74
CA PHE A 279 6.06 -16.09 0.24
C PHE A 279 5.06 -14.94 0.14
N GLY A 280 5.40 -13.84 -0.58
CA GLY A 280 4.55 -12.66 -0.66
C GLY A 280 4.19 -12.14 0.74
N TYR A 281 5.14 -12.17 1.69
CA TYR A 281 4.98 -11.82 3.11
C TYR A 281 3.84 -12.55 3.82
N GLY A 282 3.52 -13.77 3.38
CA GLY A 282 2.46 -14.60 3.95
C GLY A 282 1.05 -14.28 3.45
N GLU A 283 0.88 -13.37 2.51
CA GLU A 283 -0.42 -12.97 1.98
C GLU A 283 -0.83 -13.73 0.70
N LYS A 284 0.09 -14.50 0.09
CA LYS A 284 -0.14 -15.15 -1.21
C LYS A 284 0.20 -16.65 -1.16
N PRO A 285 -0.65 -17.51 -0.57
CA PRO A 285 -0.39 -18.94 -0.41
C PRO A 285 -0.12 -19.67 -1.74
N GLN A 286 -0.73 -19.22 -2.84
CA GLN A 286 -0.48 -19.79 -4.17
C GLN A 286 0.98 -19.67 -4.63
N ARG A 287 1.75 -18.69 -4.14
CA ARG A 287 3.17 -18.56 -4.46
C ARG A 287 4.01 -19.60 -3.74
N VAL A 288 3.62 -19.95 -2.51
CA VAL A 288 4.27 -21.02 -1.75
C VAL A 288 4.09 -22.35 -2.49
N LEU A 289 2.90 -22.63 -3.02
CA LEU A 289 2.65 -23.84 -3.82
C LEU A 289 3.45 -23.85 -5.12
N LEU A 290 3.54 -22.72 -5.82
CA LEU A 290 4.36 -22.62 -7.03
C LEU A 290 5.85 -22.82 -6.72
N ALA A 291 6.33 -22.23 -5.63
CA ALA A 291 7.71 -22.43 -5.19
C ALA A 291 7.98 -23.87 -4.79
N ALA A 292 7.05 -24.54 -4.11
CA ALA A 292 7.14 -25.96 -3.77
C ALA A 292 7.25 -26.82 -5.03
N LEU A 293 6.42 -26.53 -6.04
CA LEU A 293 6.50 -27.23 -7.33
C LEU A 293 7.87 -27.04 -8.00
N VAL A 294 8.41 -25.83 -8.00
CA VAL A 294 9.75 -25.56 -8.56
C VAL A 294 10.83 -26.33 -7.79
N VAL A 295 10.76 -26.36 -6.47
CA VAL A 295 11.73 -27.13 -5.63
C VAL A 295 11.65 -28.62 -5.98
N ILE A 296 10.46 -29.21 -6.00
CA ILE A 296 10.26 -30.61 -6.37
C ILE A 296 10.86 -30.92 -7.75
N LEU A 297 10.58 -30.08 -8.76
CA LEU A 297 11.12 -30.28 -10.10
C LEU A 297 12.65 -30.15 -10.18
N CYS A 298 13.22 -29.21 -9.40
CA CYS A 298 14.69 -29.07 -9.32
C CYS A 298 15.33 -30.31 -8.69
N PHE A 299 14.81 -30.79 -7.56
CA PHE A 299 15.34 -32.00 -6.91
C PHE A 299 15.11 -33.24 -7.76
N THR A 300 13.95 -33.37 -8.45
CA THR A 300 13.73 -34.41 -9.46
C THR A 300 14.83 -34.44 -10.51
N GLY A 301 15.18 -33.27 -11.06
CA GLY A 301 16.27 -33.14 -12.05
C GLY A 301 17.65 -33.52 -11.48
N LEU A 302 17.92 -33.16 -10.23
CA LEU A 302 19.15 -33.54 -9.55
C LEU A 302 19.25 -35.05 -9.31
N TYR A 303 18.18 -35.70 -8.80
CA TYR A 303 18.17 -37.15 -8.62
C TYR A 303 18.29 -37.92 -9.93
N PHE A 304 17.64 -37.43 -10.98
CA PHE A 304 17.74 -38.01 -12.32
C PHE A 304 19.16 -37.88 -12.89
N GLY A 305 19.75 -36.69 -12.82
CA GLY A 305 21.08 -36.41 -13.37
C GLY A 305 22.23 -37.10 -12.60
N LEU A 306 22.04 -37.35 -11.31
CA LEU A 306 23.02 -38.01 -10.43
C LEU A 306 22.75 -39.53 -10.29
N GLU A 307 21.71 -40.06 -10.93
CA GLU A 307 21.21 -41.42 -10.68
C GLU A 307 21.08 -41.72 -9.17
N GLY A 308 20.53 -40.73 -8.45
CA GLY A 308 20.67 -40.59 -6.99
C GLY A 308 19.74 -41.44 -6.15
N ILE A 309 18.86 -42.25 -6.74
CA ILE A 309 17.91 -43.10 -6.04
C ILE A 309 18.06 -44.58 -6.42
N GLU A 310 17.68 -45.44 -5.52
CA GLU A 310 17.60 -46.88 -5.73
C GLU A 310 16.29 -47.42 -5.16
N SER A 311 15.75 -48.51 -5.72
CA SER A 311 14.56 -49.15 -5.19
C SER A 311 14.79 -49.74 -3.82
N GLY A 312 13.99 -49.30 -2.83
CA GLY A 312 14.13 -49.68 -1.42
C GLY A 312 13.58 -51.07 -1.09
N SER A 313 12.81 -51.68 -1.98
CA SER A 313 12.23 -52.99 -1.76
C SER A 313 13.01 -54.05 -2.56
N PRO A 314 13.39 -55.17 -1.96
CA PRO A 314 13.65 -56.35 -2.75
C PRO A 314 12.38 -56.66 -3.51
N SER A 315 12.45 -56.65 -4.84
CA SER A 315 11.35 -57.03 -5.69
C SER A 315 10.94 -58.46 -5.33
N LEU A 316 9.89 -58.63 -4.55
CA LEU A 316 9.20 -59.88 -4.47
C LEU A 316 8.62 -60.12 -5.84
N GLU A 317 9.27 -61.00 -6.61
CA GLU A 317 8.70 -61.48 -7.88
C GLU A 317 7.29 -62.02 -7.60
N PRO A 318 6.27 -61.62 -8.41
CA PRO A 318 4.90 -62.03 -8.20
C PRO A 318 4.75 -63.55 -8.23
N SER A 319 5.70 -64.27 -8.78
CA SER A 319 5.67 -65.74 -8.83
C SER A 319 5.87 -66.44 -7.48
N SER A 320 6.41 -65.76 -6.44
CA SER A 320 6.59 -66.33 -5.12
C SER A 320 5.51 -65.92 -4.11
N ALA A 321 4.81 -64.83 -4.36
CA ALA A 321 3.76 -64.34 -3.45
C ALA A 321 2.47 -65.16 -3.52
N GLU A 322 2.19 -65.82 -4.63
CA GLU A 322 0.99 -66.61 -4.81
C GLU A 322 1.00 -67.98 -4.10
N ARG A 323 2.14 -68.39 -3.52
CA ARG A 323 2.30 -69.69 -2.83
C ARG A 323 2.54 -69.60 -1.33
N LEU A 324 2.66 -68.43 -0.77
CA LEU A 324 2.84 -68.26 0.67
C LEU A 324 1.48 -68.15 1.35
N GLY A 325 1.16 -69.17 2.18
CA GLY A 325 -0.05 -69.13 2.98
C GLY A 325 -0.03 -67.95 3.95
N VAL A 326 -1.22 -67.47 4.29
CA VAL A 326 -1.42 -66.29 5.17
C VAL A 326 -0.58 -66.39 6.47
N TRP A 327 -0.34 -67.60 6.97
CA TRP A 327 0.46 -67.86 8.17
C TRP A 327 1.93 -67.58 7.98
N GLU A 328 2.50 -67.82 6.83
CA GLU A 328 3.91 -67.57 6.55
C GLU A 328 4.17 -66.07 6.40
N TYR A 329 3.19 -65.31 5.89
CA TYR A 329 3.19 -63.83 5.89
C TYR A 329 3.14 -63.28 7.34
N VAL A 330 2.25 -63.80 8.19
CA VAL A 330 2.12 -63.38 9.60
C VAL A 330 3.40 -63.72 10.40
N LEU A 331 4.02 -64.88 10.18
CA LEU A 331 5.27 -65.24 10.83
C LEU A 331 6.45 -64.34 10.39
N ARG A 332 6.45 -63.87 9.16
CA ARG A 332 7.46 -62.87 8.69
C ARG A 332 7.26 -61.53 9.36
N VAL A 333 6.06 -61.01 9.40
CA VAL A 333 5.73 -59.72 10.06
C VAL A 333 6.02 -59.79 11.56
N ALA A 334 5.86 -61.01 12.18
CA ALA A 334 6.20 -61.25 13.58
C ALA A 334 7.69 -61.48 13.85
N GLY A 335 8.57 -61.45 12.83
CA GLY A 335 10.00 -61.65 12.98
C GLY A 335 10.45 -63.13 13.28
N LEU A 336 9.49 -64.08 13.09
CA LEU A 336 9.72 -65.50 13.39
C LEU A 336 9.95 -66.37 12.14
N GLY A 337 9.95 -65.70 10.92
CA GLY A 337 10.20 -66.39 9.66
C GLY A 337 11.68 -66.45 9.28
N ARG A 338 12.14 -67.56 8.65
CA ARG A 338 13.48 -67.64 8.08
C ARG A 338 13.67 -66.59 7.00
N GLU A 339 14.75 -65.79 7.11
CA GLU A 339 15.12 -64.88 6.03
C GLU A 339 15.50 -65.71 4.78
N PRO A 340 14.93 -65.42 3.61
CA PRO A 340 15.44 -65.99 2.39
C PRO A 340 16.84 -65.42 2.10
N ALA A 341 17.73 -66.26 1.57
CA ALA A 341 19.04 -65.82 1.10
C ALA A 341 18.85 -64.62 0.16
N ILE A 342 19.51 -63.50 0.49
CA ILE A 342 19.50 -62.30 -0.29
C ILE A 342 20.09 -62.63 -1.65
N ALA A 343 19.25 -62.82 -2.67
CA ALA A 343 19.71 -62.82 -4.04
C ALA A 343 20.21 -61.40 -4.34
N GLU A 344 21.48 -61.24 -4.65
CA GLU A 344 22.03 -59.97 -5.12
C GLU A 344 21.17 -59.49 -6.31
N SER A 345 20.49 -58.36 -6.12
CA SER A 345 19.71 -57.75 -7.17
C SER A 345 20.64 -57.44 -8.35
N PRO A 346 20.22 -57.72 -9.60
CA PRO A 346 21.03 -57.35 -10.76
C PRO A 346 21.30 -55.82 -10.72
N PRO A 347 22.47 -55.34 -11.23
CA PRO A 347 22.80 -53.91 -11.21
C PRO A 347 21.62 -53.12 -11.76
N GLY A 348 21.04 -52.29 -10.90
CA GLY A 348 19.76 -51.65 -11.15
C GLY A 348 19.81 -50.76 -12.37
N ARG A 349 18.79 -50.81 -13.19
CA ARG A 349 18.62 -49.86 -14.29
C ARG A 349 18.64 -48.43 -13.70
N PRO A 350 19.13 -47.44 -14.47
CA PRO A 350 19.07 -46.04 -14.05
C PRO A 350 17.59 -45.64 -13.75
N PRO A 351 17.36 -44.85 -12.69
CA PRO A 351 16.02 -44.43 -12.32
C PRO A 351 15.35 -43.63 -13.45
N SER A 352 14.07 -43.87 -13.68
CA SER A 352 13.29 -43.07 -14.61
C SER A 352 12.95 -41.72 -14.01
N LEU A 353 12.66 -40.74 -14.88
CA LEU A 353 12.23 -39.41 -14.44
C LEU A 353 10.99 -39.46 -13.53
N GLY A 354 10.05 -40.38 -13.81
CA GLY A 354 8.84 -40.58 -12.99
C GLY A 354 9.16 -41.09 -11.59
N GLU A 355 10.08 -42.04 -11.45
CA GLU A 355 10.56 -42.54 -10.18
C GLU A 355 11.27 -41.45 -9.35
N CYS A 356 12.09 -40.61 -10.00
CA CYS A 356 12.73 -39.45 -9.38
C CYS A 356 11.72 -38.42 -8.92
N LEU A 357 10.68 -38.14 -9.75
CA LEU A 357 9.59 -37.24 -9.37
C LEU A 357 8.81 -37.77 -8.17
N HIS A 358 8.45 -39.05 -8.19
CA HIS A 358 7.75 -39.69 -7.08
C HIS A 358 8.57 -39.58 -5.78
N PHE A 359 9.88 -39.94 -5.83
CA PHE A 359 10.78 -39.83 -4.70
C PHE A 359 10.87 -38.41 -4.16
N SER A 360 11.04 -37.41 -5.04
CA SER A 360 11.09 -36.01 -4.64
C SER A 360 9.79 -35.55 -3.98
N VAL A 361 8.61 -35.89 -4.53
CA VAL A 361 7.33 -35.57 -3.90
C VAL A 361 7.19 -36.18 -2.51
N VAL A 362 7.56 -37.45 -2.36
CA VAL A 362 7.45 -38.19 -1.10
C VAL A 362 8.43 -37.64 -0.05
N THR A 363 9.64 -37.30 -0.47
CA THR A 363 10.67 -36.69 0.39
C THR A 363 10.27 -35.29 0.81
N PHE A 364 9.85 -34.45 -0.14
CA PHE A 364 9.38 -33.08 0.12
C PHE A 364 8.20 -33.01 1.08
N THR A 365 7.23 -33.95 0.92
CA THR A 365 6.07 -34.05 1.82
C THR A 365 6.34 -34.83 3.11
N THR A 366 7.54 -35.37 3.28
CA THR A 366 7.95 -36.19 4.43
C THR A 366 7.07 -37.43 4.65
N LEU A 367 6.41 -37.94 3.59
CA LEU A 367 5.56 -39.11 3.66
C LEU A 367 6.33 -40.41 3.82
N GLY A 368 7.49 -40.56 3.13
CA GLY A 368 8.44 -41.64 3.33
C GLY A 368 7.88 -43.06 3.15
N TYR A 369 7.31 -43.40 1.99
CA TYR A 369 6.77 -44.75 1.74
C TYR A 369 7.82 -45.88 1.77
N GLY A 370 9.12 -45.53 1.61
CA GLY A 370 10.24 -46.49 1.68
C GLY A 370 10.44 -47.34 0.42
N ASP A 371 9.69 -47.08 -0.65
CA ASP A 371 9.77 -47.74 -1.95
C ASP A 371 11.03 -47.36 -2.73
N PHE A 372 11.53 -46.13 -2.52
CA PHE A 372 12.81 -45.65 -3.02
C PHE A 372 13.69 -45.11 -1.88
N GLN A 373 15.01 -45.28 -2.00
CA GLN A 373 15.97 -44.75 -1.05
C GLN A 373 17.05 -43.95 -1.76
N PRO A 374 17.60 -42.89 -1.11
CA PRO A 374 18.67 -42.10 -1.68
C PRO A 374 19.98 -42.89 -1.62
N LYS A 375 20.74 -42.94 -2.70
CA LYS A 375 22.09 -43.48 -2.69
C LYS A 375 22.98 -42.66 -1.74
N PRO A 376 24.08 -43.26 -1.20
CA PRO A 376 24.89 -42.59 -0.18
C PRO A 376 25.34 -41.19 -0.51
N HIS A 377 25.68 -40.92 -1.79
CA HIS A 377 26.13 -39.60 -2.24
C HIS A 377 24.96 -38.56 -2.39
N CYS A 378 23.69 -39.01 -2.38
CA CYS A 378 22.53 -38.16 -2.46
C CYS A 378 21.74 -38.04 -1.12
N ARG A 379 22.21 -38.67 -0.03
CA ARG A 379 21.50 -38.57 1.26
C ARG A 379 21.40 -37.15 1.76
N PHE A 380 22.48 -36.37 1.66
CA PHE A 380 22.43 -34.95 2.04
C PHE A 380 21.41 -34.13 1.25
N LEU A 381 21.23 -34.45 -0.05
CA LEU A 381 20.22 -33.79 -0.89
C LEU A 381 18.82 -34.15 -0.38
N ALA A 382 18.56 -35.41 -0.04
CA ALA A 382 17.26 -35.85 0.47
C ALA A 382 16.94 -35.21 1.83
N ASP A 383 17.92 -35.14 2.74
CA ASP A 383 17.76 -34.45 4.02
C ASP A 383 17.46 -32.97 3.83
N ALA A 384 18.17 -32.29 2.91
CA ALA A 384 17.96 -30.90 2.60
C ALA A 384 16.55 -30.67 1.98
N GLU A 385 16.13 -31.54 1.06
CA GLU A 385 14.79 -31.44 0.46
C GLU A 385 13.69 -31.62 1.51
N ALA A 386 13.81 -32.61 2.41
CA ALA A 386 12.85 -32.85 3.48
C ALA A 386 12.73 -31.66 4.44
N LEU A 387 13.86 -31.03 4.81
CA LEU A 387 13.87 -29.81 5.64
C LEU A 387 13.21 -28.63 4.93
N ILE A 388 13.51 -28.41 3.66
CA ILE A 388 12.88 -27.36 2.84
C ILE A 388 11.38 -27.63 2.73
N GLY A 389 10.97 -28.87 2.45
CA GLY A 389 9.58 -29.27 2.33
C GLY A 389 8.80 -29.01 3.62
N ALA A 390 9.31 -29.44 4.77
CA ALA A 390 8.71 -29.21 6.08
C ALA A 390 8.54 -27.72 6.38
N ALA A 391 9.57 -26.91 6.12
CA ALA A 391 9.52 -25.46 6.30
C ALA A 391 8.48 -24.80 5.38
N MET A 392 8.42 -25.20 4.10
CA MET A 392 7.45 -24.65 3.14
C MET A 392 6.04 -25.06 3.46
N MET A 393 5.78 -26.27 3.92
CA MET A 393 4.46 -26.71 4.37
C MET A 393 3.98 -25.93 5.60
N ALA A 394 4.86 -25.71 6.59
CA ALA A 394 4.55 -24.85 7.73
C ALA A 394 4.20 -23.41 7.31
N LEU A 395 4.97 -22.83 6.42
CA LEU A 395 4.70 -21.49 5.87
C LEU A 395 3.40 -21.41 5.07
N PHE A 396 3.08 -22.47 4.31
CA PHE A 396 1.81 -22.57 3.60
C PHE A 396 0.62 -22.56 4.56
N VAL A 397 0.67 -23.38 5.62
CA VAL A 397 -0.38 -23.43 6.65
C VAL A 397 -0.55 -22.09 7.34
N VAL A 398 0.55 -21.42 7.73
CA VAL A 398 0.51 -20.08 8.35
C VAL A 398 -0.08 -19.05 7.39
N SER A 399 0.31 -19.08 6.11
CA SER A 399 -0.22 -18.16 5.09
C SER A 399 -1.74 -18.41 4.85
N LEU A 400 -2.17 -19.66 4.87
CA LEU A 400 -3.57 -20.03 4.73
C LEU A 400 -4.37 -19.58 5.97
N ALA A 401 -3.86 -19.86 7.17
CA ALA A 401 -4.48 -19.46 8.43
C ALA A 401 -4.68 -17.94 8.49
N ARG A 402 -3.66 -17.15 8.16
CA ARG A 402 -3.78 -15.66 8.10
C ARG A 402 -4.87 -15.17 7.18
N ARG A 403 -5.14 -15.90 6.09
CA ARG A 403 -6.20 -15.55 5.14
C ARG A 403 -7.61 -15.79 5.67
N TYR A 404 -7.80 -16.77 6.58
CA TYR A 404 -9.10 -17.18 7.10
C TYR A 404 -9.39 -16.72 8.53
N THR A 405 -8.36 -16.29 9.29
CA THR A 405 -8.52 -15.88 10.70
C THR A 405 -8.55 -14.36 10.89
N ARG A 406 -8.44 -13.59 9.83
CA ARG A 406 -8.60 -12.13 9.82
C ARG A 406 -10.00 -11.79 9.29
#